data_59f58dacb32b9e510de9fcf4410df731
#
_entry.id   59f58dacb32b9e510de9fcf4410df731
#
_cell.length_a   1.000
_cell.length_b   1.000
_cell.length_c   1.000
_cell.angle_alpha   90.00
_cell.angle_beta   90.00
_cell.angle_gamma   90.00
#
_symmetry.space_group_name_H-M   'P 1'
#
loop_
_entity.id
_entity.type
_entity.pdbx_description
1 polymer ?
#
loop_
_entity_poly.entity_id
_entity_poly.type
_entity_poly.pdbx_seq_one_letter_code
_entity_poly.pdbx_strand_id
1 'polypeptide(L)'
;MIPKLIGIYGGTFDPVQEIQKELGMEQVKMVLSAYPPHRKQPLLTAEGRFKLLEIALRNSPFLMADDTEMLREGPSYMVDTLRFFREKFPEHSLALILGMEAFNGLLKWYHWEDLLNLAHIVVTDRAAFENTVHSSLVNLMKKHQTFDKQQLKNHTHGKIYRQNVTPLAVSATQLRQLIKEGKSVSSLIPVTVYDEIVTNNWYA
;
A
#
# COMPACT_ATOMS: atom_id res chain seq x y z
N MET A 1 23.58 9.81 -11.35
CA MET A 1 22.85 10.01 -10.08
C MET A 1 22.13 8.70 -9.78
N ILE A 2 22.25 8.16 -8.56
CA ILE A 2 21.52 6.91 -8.21
C ILE A 2 20.02 7.26 -8.14
N PRO A 3 19.14 6.52 -8.83
CA PRO A 3 17.70 6.78 -8.79
C PRO A 3 17.18 6.69 -7.34
N LYS A 4 16.36 7.64 -6.94
CA LYS A 4 15.74 7.61 -5.63
C LYS A 4 14.58 6.60 -5.65
N LEU A 5 14.46 5.77 -4.61
CA LEU A 5 13.41 4.77 -4.50
C LEU A 5 12.17 5.38 -3.87
N ILE A 6 11.04 5.35 -4.60
CA ILE A 6 9.74 5.83 -4.15
C ILE A 6 8.80 4.64 -4.00
N GLY A 7 8.22 4.47 -2.81
CA GLY A 7 7.18 3.48 -2.55
C GLY A 7 5.79 3.98 -2.97
N ILE A 8 4.96 3.06 -3.47
CA ILE A 8 3.54 3.29 -3.77
C ILE A 8 2.76 2.22 -3.03
N TYR A 9 1.85 2.63 -2.16
CA TYR A 9 1.09 1.74 -1.31
C TYR A 9 -0.41 2.06 -1.33
N GLY A 10 -1.21 1.10 -1.75
CA GLY A 10 -2.67 1.19 -1.76
C GLY A 10 -3.29 0.19 -0.78
N GLY A 11 -3.21 0.46 0.51
CA GLY A 11 -3.71 -0.48 1.52
C GLY A 11 -3.90 0.15 2.90
N THR A 12 -4.09 -0.71 3.92
CA THR A 12 -4.17 -0.30 5.33
C THR A 12 -2.78 -0.18 5.92
N PHE A 13 -2.49 0.88 6.62
CA PHE A 13 -1.28 1.53 7.12
C PHE A 13 -0.09 0.72 7.65
N ASP A 14 -0.21 -0.56 7.80
CA ASP A 14 0.78 -1.46 8.35
C ASP A 14 1.64 -2.08 7.26
N PRO A 15 2.77 -2.29 7.46
CA PRO A 15 4.04 -1.96 8.07
C PRO A 15 4.87 -0.99 7.23
N VAL A 16 4.26 -0.01 6.61
CA VAL A 16 4.88 0.87 5.58
C VAL A 16 6.06 1.66 6.12
N GLN A 17 6.02 2.09 7.38
CA GLN A 17 7.16 2.80 8.00
C GLN A 17 8.40 1.91 8.12
N GLU A 18 8.19 0.64 8.52
CA GLU A 18 9.27 -0.35 8.60
C GLU A 18 9.89 -0.58 7.22
N ILE A 19 9.06 -0.77 6.20
CA ILE A 19 9.51 -0.98 4.82
C ILE A 19 10.26 0.24 4.28
N GLN A 20 9.74 1.44 4.51
CA GLN A 20 10.37 2.69 4.10
C GLN A 20 11.78 2.78 4.65
N LYS A 21 11.96 2.51 5.95
CA LYS A 21 13.24 2.55 6.64
C LYS A 21 14.19 1.45 6.14
N GLU A 22 13.72 0.19 6.09
CA GLU A 22 14.53 -0.97 5.72
C GLU A 22 15.05 -0.91 4.27
N LEU A 23 14.24 -0.40 3.34
CA LEU A 23 14.61 -0.26 1.94
C LEU A 23 15.23 1.10 1.63
N GLY A 24 15.25 2.03 2.59
CA GLY A 24 15.76 3.38 2.42
C GLY A 24 15.02 4.11 1.29
N MET A 25 13.68 4.04 1.31
CA MET A 25 12.84 4.79 0.37
C MET A 25 12.87 6.26 0.72
N GLU A 26 12.97 7.14 -0.27
CA GLU A 26 12.92 8.58 -0.08
C GLU A 26 11.55 9.03 0.46
N GLN A 27 10.50 8.45 -0.08
CA GLN A 27 9.12 8.67 0.31
C GLN A 27 8.26 7.48 -0.05
N VAL A 28 7.10 7.35 0.60
CA VAL A 28 6.05 6.42 0.21
C VAL A 28 4.76 7.19 -0.04
N LYS A 29 4.21 7.06 -1.23
CA LYS A 29 2.88 7.55 -1.60
C LYS A 29 1.82 6.59 -1.07
N MET A 30 1.06 7.06 -0.10
CA MET A 30 -0.07 6.35 0.48
C MET A 30 -1.30 6.68 -0.35
N VAL A 31 -1.52 5.90 -1.41
CA VAL A 31 -2.62 6.15 -2.37
C VAL A 31 -3.93 5.63 -1.80
N LEU A 32 -4.90 6.53 -1.69
CA LEU A 32 -6.25 6.12 -1.31
C LEU A 32 -6.96 5.47 -2.50
N SER A 33 -7.37 4.20 -2.35
CA SER A 33 -8.28 3.58 -3.33
C SER A 33 -9.66 4.22 -3.24
N ALA A 34 -9.95 5.13 -4.17
CA ALA A 34 -11.19 5.90 -4.16
C ALA A 34 -12.40 5.03 -4.53
N TYR A 35 -12.31 4.31 -5.64
CA TYR A 35 -13.36 3.47 -6.21
C TYR A 35 -12.86 2.04 -6.46
N PRO A 36 -12.66 1.21 -5.41
CA PRO A 36 -12.07 -0.11 -5.54
C PRO A 36 -12.96 -1.06 -6.36
N PRO A 37 -12.50 -1.61 -7.50
CA PRO A 37 -13.35 -2.36 -8.42
C PRO A 37 -13.81 -3.72 -7.86
N HIS A 38 -13.07 -4.28 -6.89
CA HIS A 38 -13.28 -5.63 -6.36
C HIS A 38 -13.82 -5.67 -4.93
N ARG A 39 -14.22 -4.53 -4.37
CA ARG A 39 -14.73 -4.44 -3.00
C ARG A 39 -16.12 -3.81 -2.98
N LYS A 40 -16.94 -4.20 -1.99
CA LYS A 40 -18.16 -3.45 -1.66
C LYS A 40 -17.78 -1.99 -1.39
N GLN A 41 -18.68 -1.09 -1.72
CA GLN A 41 -18.53 0.33 -1.42
C GLN A 41 -18.10 0.50 0.06
N PRO A 42 -17.03 1.26 0.33
CA PRO A 42 -16.63 1.56 1.70
C PRO A 42 -17.76 2.27 2.46
N LEU A 43 -17.86 2.01 3.77
CA LEU A 43 -18.84 2.68 4.64
C LEU A 43 -18.63 4.20 4.70
N LEU A 44 -17.39 4.65 4.53
CA LEU A 44 -17.01 6.05 4.55
C LEU A 44 -16.65 6.53 3.15
N THR A 45 -17.04 7.77 2.82
CA THR A 45 -16.72 8.39 1.53
C THR A 45 -15.22 8.45 1.27
N ALA A 46 -14.81 8.66 0.03
CA ALA A 46 -13.38 8.80 -0.31
C ALA A 46 -12.75 9.97 0.44
N GLU A 47 -13.45 11.11 0.52
CA GLU A 47 -13.01 12.32 1.23
C GLU A 47 -12.80 12.06 2.73
N GLY A 48 -13.77 11.38 3.38
CA GLY A 48 -13.65 11.04 4.79
C GLY A 48 -12.47 10.10 5.06
N ARG A 49 -12.27 9.09 4.19
CA ARG A 49 -11.12 8.18 4.28
C ARG A 49 -9.80 8.91 4.04
N PHE A 50 -9.76 9.84 3.09
CA PHE A 50 -8.57 10.64 2.80
C PHE A 50 -8.22 11.56 3.97
N LYS A 51 -9.21 12.22 4.57
CA LYS A 51 -9.00 13.03 5.77
C LYS A 51 -8.38 12.22 6.93
N LEU A 52 -8.88 11.01 7.18
CA LEU A 52 -8.28 10.11 8.19
C LEU A 52 -6.83 9.74 7.83
N LEU A 53 -6.55 9.52 6.55
CA LEU A 53 -5.22 9.24 6.05
C LEU A 53 -4.26 10.40 6.31
N GLU A 54 -4.65 11.63 5.96
CA GLU A 54 -3.85 12.84 6.22
C GLU A 54 -3.58 13.04 7.71
N ILE A 55 -4.60 12.86 8.56
CA ILE A 55 -4.45 12.97 10.02
C ILE A 55 -3.45 11.95 10.54
N ALA A 56 -3.55 10.69 10.08
CA ALA A 56 -2.66 9.61 10.51
C ALA A 56 -1.20 9.84 10.10
N LEU A 57 -0.97 10.55 8.99
CA LEU A 57 0.38 10.76 8.44
C LEU A 57 1.05 12.06 8.88
N ARG A 58 0.38 12.94 9.64
CA ARG A 58 0.91 14.27 10.03
C ARG A 58 2.31 14.22 10.63
N ASN A 59 2.63 13.18 11.38
CA ASN A 59 3.92 13.03 12.06
C ASN A 59 4.87 12.05 11.34
N SER A 60 4.58 11.71 10.09
CA SER A 60 5.35 10.75 9.31
C SER A 60 6.03 11.43 8.11
N PRO A 61 7.25 11.95 8.25
CA PRO A 61 7.86 12.83 7.24
C PRO A 61 8.11 12.14 5.88
N PHE A 62 8.14 10.81 5.85
CA PHE A 62 8.41 10.02 4.65
C PHE A 62 7.16 9.37 4.04
N LEU A 63 6.01 9.46 4.72
CA LEU A 63 4.75 8.92 4.23
C LEU A 63 3.84 10.07 3.82
N MET A 64 3.37 10.06 2.58
CA MET A 64 2.59 11.15 2.01
C MET A 64 1.24 10.63 1.52
N ALA A 65 0.14 11.18 2.05
CA ALA A 65 -1.18 10.94 1.49
C ALA A 65 -1.21 11.37 0.02
N ASP A 66 -1.83 10.55 -0.82
CA ASP A 66 -1.93 10.82 -2.25
C ASP A 66 -3.36 10.56 -2.73
N ASP A 67 -3.96 11.58 -3.34
CA ASP A 67 -5.35 11.63 -3.79
C ASP A 67 -5.52 11.35 -5.29
N THR A 68 -4.47 10.94 -5.98
CA THR A 68 -4.45 10.73 -7.44
C THR A 68 -5.64 9.92 -7.95
N GLU A 69 -6.06 8.87 -7.21
CA GLU A 69 -7.22 8.07 -7.60
C GLU A 69 -8.56 8.74 -7.34
N MET A 70 -8.62 9.73 -6.43
CA MET A 70 -9.84 10.52 -6.20
C MET A 70 -10.07 11.54 -7.32
N LEU A 71 -9.00 12.04 -7.92
CA LEU A 71 -9.05 13.04 -9.00
C LEU A 71 -9.30 12.42 -10.38
N ARG A 72 -9.28 11.09 -10.47
CA ARG A 72 -9.49 10.35 -11.72
C ARG A 72 -10.90 9.77 -11.76
N GLU A 73 -11.58 9.91 -12.89
CA GLU A 73 -12.85 9.24 -13.15
C GLU A 73 -12.68 7.73 -13.34
N GLY A 74 -13.68 6.97 -12.91
CA GLY A 74 -13.72 5.51 -13.10
C GLY A 74 -13.10 4.70 -11.97
N PRO A 75 -12.91 3.38 -12.17
CA PRO A 75 -12.39 2.47 -11.17
C PRO A 75 -10.93 2.75 -10.82
N SER A 76 -10.58 2.51 -9.56
CA SER A 76 -9.20 2.63 -9.04
C SER A 76 -8.35 1.43 -9.48
N TYR A 77 -7.83 1.44 -10.69
CA TYR A 77 -6.89 0.43 -11.18
C TYR A 77 -5.45 0.82 -10.87
N MET A 78 -4.71 -0.06 -10.23
CA MET A 78 -3.31 0.19 -9.83
C MET A 78 -2.39 0.44 -11.03
N VAL A 79 -2.63 -0.18 -12.17
CA VAL A 79 -1.84 0.04 -13.38
C VAL A 79 -1.89 1.51 -13.83
N ASP A 80 -3.07 2.15 -13.77
CA ASP A 80 -3.22 3.55 -14.16
C ASP A 80 -2.56 4.49 -13.14
N THR A 81 -2.61 4.13 -11.86
CA THR A 81 -1.90 4.84 -10.81
C THR A 81 -0.39 4.75 -10.99
N LEU A 82 0.15 3.58 -11.36
CA LEU A 82 1.57 3.43 -11.65
C LEU A 82 1.99 4.15 -12.93
N ARG A 83 1.15 4.20 -13.98
CA ARG A 83 1.41 4.99 -15.19
C ARG A 83 1.56 6.46 -14.86
N PHE A 84 0.62 7.02 -14.07
CA PHE A 84 0.70 8.40 -13.60
C PHE A 84 2.01 8.68 -12.84
N PHE A 85 2.39 7.81 -11.89
CA PHE A 85 3.64 8.02 -11.14
C PHE A 85 4.89 7.81 -12.01
N ARG A 86 4.86 6.92 -13.01
CA ARG A 86 5.97 6.73 -13.94
C ARG A 86 6.19 7.97 -14.83
N GLU A 87 5.13 8.60 -15.28
CA GLU A 87 5.21 9.88 -16.02
C GLU A 87 5.75 11.00 -15.12
N LYS A 88 5.29 11.07 -13.87
CA LYS A 88 5.73 12.09 -12.90
C LYS A 88 7.18 11.90 -12.44
N PHE A 89 7.66 10.67 -12.39
CA PHE A 89 8.97 10.30 -11.88
C PHE A 89 9.72 9.37 -12.87
N PRO A 90 10.04 9.83 -14.09
CA PRO A 90 10.54 8.95 -15.16
C PRO A 90 11.86 8.27 -14.80
N GLU A 91 12.74 8.95 -14.08
CA GLU A 91 14.09 8.46 -13.72
C GLU A 91 14.16 7.81 -12.33
N HIS A 92 13.07 7.85 -11.56
CA HIS A 92 13.06 7.29 -10.20
C HIS A 92 12.76 5.79 -10.23
N SER A 93 13.27 5.10 -9.24
CA SER A 93 12.87 3.73 -8.95
C SER A 93 11.51 3.74 -8.26
N LEU A 94 10.49 3.12 -8.86
CA LEU A 94 9.17 2.99 -8.26
C LEU A 94 9.00 1.57 -7.70
N ALA A 95 8.40 1.45 -6.52
CA ALA A 95 8.11 0.17 -5.90
C ALA A 95 6.65 0.11 -5.41
N LEU A 96 5.84 -0.74 -6.03
CA LEU A 96 4.51 -1.08 -5.57
C LEU A 96 4.62 -2.03 -4.36
N ILE A 97 4.12 -1.59 -3.21
CA ILE A 97 4.15 -2.37 -1.97
C ILE A 97 2.82 -3.11 -1.82
N LEU A 98 2.88 -4.43 -1.70
CA LEU A 98 1.73 -5.33 -1.59
C LEU A 98 1.87 -6.30 -0.43
N GLY A 99 0.79 -6.56 0.30
CA GLY A 99 0.71 -7.73 1.16
C GLY A 99 0.67 -9.03 0.35
N MET A 100 1.08 -10.16 0.93
CA MET A 100 1.12 -11.48 0.27
C MET A 100 -0.24 -11.90 -0.30
N GLU A 101 -1.34 -11.60 0.40
CA GLU A 101 -2.70 -11.90 -0.10
C GLU A 101 -3.00 -11.15 -1.41
N ALA A 102 -2.68 -9.86 -1.46
CA ALA A 102 -2.86 -9.03 -2.65
C ALA A 102 -1.95 -9.52 -3.80
N PHE A 103 -0.70 -9.87 -3.49
CA PHE A 103 0.23 -10.44 -4.45
C PHE A 103 -0.27 -11.78 -5.02
N ASN A 104 -0.78 -12.68 -4.18
CA ASN A 104 -1.35 -13.95 -4.63
C ASN A 104 -2.59 -13.77 -5.53
N GLY A 105 -3.29 -12.65 -5.41
CA GLY A 105 -4.39 -12.25 -6.30
C GLY A 105 -3.98 -11.46 -7.54
N LEU A 106 -2.68 -11.16 -7.74
CA LEU A 106 -2.18 -10.22 -8.73
C LEU A 106 -2.65 -10.50 -10.15
N LEU A 107 -2.68 -11.78 -10.57
CA LEU A 107 -3.06 -12.18 -11.93
C LEU A 107 -4.54 -11.88 -12.28
N LYS A 108 -5.35 -11.47 -11.29
CA LYS A 108 -6.73 -11.03 -11.50
C LYS A 108 -6.86 -9.52 -11.64
N TRP A 109 -5.76 -8.78 -11.49
CA TRP A 109 -5.77 -7.33 -11.57
C TRP A 109 -5.82 -6.88 -13.03
N TYR A 110 -6.50 -5.78 -13.26
CA TYR A 110 -6.59 -5.18 -14.60
C TYR A 110 -5.20 -4.81 -15.10
N HIS A 111 -4.83 -5.33 -16.28
CA HIS A 111 -3.50 -5.15 -16.90
C HIS A 111 -2.32 -5.43 -15.94
N TRP A 112 -2.41 -6.51 -15.17
CA TRP A 112 -1.38 -6.89 -14.20
C TRP A 112 0.00 -7.11 -14.87
N GLU A 113 0.03 -7.50 -16.14
CA GLU A 113 1.24 -7.75 -16.92
C GLU A 113 2.11 -6.48 -17.07
N ASP A 114 1.49 -5.30 -17.06
CA ASP A 114 2.17 -4.01 -17.20
C ASP A 114 2.83 -3.55 -15.91
N LEU A 115 2.45 -4.05 -14.75
CA LEU A 115 2.88 -3.53 -13.45
C LEU A 115 4.40 -3.57 -13.28
N LEU A 116 5.05 -4.68 -13.70
CA LEU A 116 6.51 -4.83 -13.61
C LEU A 116 7.26 -4.00 -14.66
N ASN A 117 6.60 -3.52 -15.71
CA ASN A 117 7.17 -2.56 -16.65
C ASN A 117 7.14 -1.12 -16.11
N LEU A 118 6.33 -0.86 -15.08
CA LEU A 118 6.13 0.46 -14.49
C LEU A 118 6.86 0.63 -13.15
N ALA A 119 6.91 -0.44 -12.33
CA ALA A 119 7.47 -0.42 -10.99
C ALA A 119 8.09 -1.77 -10.62
N HIS A 120 8.88 -1.81 -9.56
CA HIS A 120 9.16 -3.02 -8.81
C HIS A 120 7.91 -3.44 -8.01
N ILE A 121 7.87 -4.69 -7.54
CA ILE A 121 6.89 -5.15 -6.57
C ILE A 121 7.63 -5.54 -5.29
N VAL A 122 7.29 -4.91 -4.18
CA VAL A 122 7.74 -5.27 -2.83
C VAL A 122 6.61 -6.03 -2.15
N VAL A 123 6.81 -7.32 -1.94
CA VAL A 123 5.83 -8.18 -1.28
C VAL A 123 6.12 -8.24 0.21
N THR A 124 5.18 -7.78 1.04
CA THR A 124 5.33 -7.85 2.49
C THR A 124 4.92 -9.23 2.99
N ASP A 125 5.82 -9.83 3.76
CA ASP A 125 5.65 -11.15 4.33
C ASP A 125 5.56 -11.06 5.85
N ARG A 126 4.51 -11.61 6.42
CA ARG A 126 4.31 -11.66 7.87
C ARG A 126 4.78 -13.02 8.36
N ALA A 127 5.91 -13.07 9.05
CA ALA A 127 6.59 -14.31 9.48
C ALA A 127 5.73 -15.30 10.29
N ALA A 128 4.57 -14.88 10.80
CA ALA A 128 3.67 -15.72 11.58
C ALA A 128 2.64 -16.51 10.75
N PHE A 129 2.57 -16.31 9.45
CA PHE A 129 1.65 -17.02 8.56
C PHE A 129 2.43 -17.78 7.49
N GLU A 130 2.01 -19.00 7.15
CA GLU A 130 2.52 -19.74 5.97
C GLU A 130 2.11 -18.97 4.69
N ASN A 131 2.87 -17.94 4.39
CA ASN A 131 2.66 -17.10 3.22
C ASN A 131 3.33 -17.74 2.00
N THR A 132 2.76 -18.85 1.54
CA THR A 132 3.22 -19.48 0.31
C THR A 132 2.76 -18.68 -0.90
N VAL A 133 3.68 -18.47 -1.83
CA VAL A 133 3.36 -17.88 -3.13
C VAL A 133 2.48 -18.87 -3.90
N HIS A 134 1.35 -18.41 -4.42
CA HIS A 134 0.46 -19.24 -5.21
C HIS A 134 1.19 -19.81 -6.44
N SER A 135 0.91 -21.07 -6.78
CA SER A 135 1.60 -21.81 -7.86
C SER A 135 1.61 -21.08 -9.21
N SER A 136 0.55 -20.34 -9.52
CA SER A 136 0.44 -19.52 -10.74
C SER A 136 1.47 -18.39 -10.84
N LEU A 137 2.05 -17.93 -9.71
CA LEU A 137 3.04 -16.86 -9.66
C LEU A 137 4.48 -17.36 -9.63
N VAL A 138 4.70 -18.68 -9.55
CA VAL A 138 6.05 -19.25 -9.44
C VAL A 138 6.94 -18.87 -10.63
N ASN A 139 6.41 -18.89 -11.84
CA ASN A 139 7.17 -18.49 -13.02
C ASN A 139 7.49 -16.99 -13.04
N LEU A 140 6.55 -16.15 -12.61
CA LEU A 140 6.77 -14.71 -12.45
C LEU A 140 7.88 -14.45 -11.43
N MET A 141 7.83 -15.13 -10.27
CA MET A 141 8.86 -15.05 -9.25
C MET A 141 10.23 -15.48 -9.79
N LYS A 142 10.33 -16.66 -10.43
CA LYS A 142 11.59 -17.14 -11.00
C LYS A 142 12.25 -16.15 -11.95
N LYS A 143 11.45 -15.42 -12.73
CA LYS A 143 11.94 -14.45 -13.72
C LYS A 143 12.36 -13.12 -13.11
N HIS A 144 11.66 -12.64 -12.08
CA HIS A 144 11.76 -11.25 -11.61
C HIS A 144 12.26 -11.11 -10.17
N GLN A 145 12.29 -12.20 -9.37
CA GLN A 145 12.69 -12.14 -7.98
C GLN A 145 14.14 -11.73 -7.81
N THR A 146 14.39 -10.87 -6.84
CA THR A 146 15.73 -10.56 -6.33
C THR A 146 15.75 -10.74 -4.80
N PHE A 147 16.93 -11.13 -4.28
CA PHE A 147 17.23 -11.20 -2.85
C PHE A 147 18.14 -10.05 -2.40
N ASP A 148 18.59 -9.25 -3.35
CA ASP A 148 19.41 -8.07 -3.11
C ASP A 148 18.56 -6.79 -3.24
N LYS A 149 18.33 -6.10 -2.11
CA LYS A 149 17.55 -4.86 -2.07
C LYS A 149 18.18 -3.72 -2.88
N GLN A 150 19.48 -3.76 -3.15
CA GLN A 150 20.14 -2.75 -3.96
C GLN A 150 19.66 -2.78 -5.41
N GLN A 151 19.20 -3.94 -5.90
CA GLN A 151 18.60 -4.05 -7.23
C GLN A 151 17.36 -3.16 -7.40
N LEU A 152 16.65 -2.85 -6.31
CA LEU A 152 15.53 -1.90 -6.34
C LEU A 152 15.97 -0.46 -6.59
N LYS A 153 17.25 -0.11 -6.28
CA LYS A 153 17.81 1.22 -6.52
C LYS A 153 18.59 1.31 -7.82
N ASN A 154 19.09 0.17 -8.31
CA ASN A 154 19.90 0.11 -9.54
C ASN A 154 19.03 0.05 -10.80
N HIS A 155 17.75 -0.23 -10.67
CA HIS A 155 16.79 -0.30 -11.77
C HIS A 155 15.56 0.56 -11.42
N THR A 156 14.87 1.06 -12.41
CA THR A 156 13.67 1.88 -12.21
C THR A 156 12.41 1.04 -11.95
N HIS A 157 12.41 -0.24 -12.40
CA HIS A 157 11.27 -1.17 -12.35
C HIS A 157 11.70 -2.63 -12.54
N GLY A 158 10.76 -3.58 -12.53
CA GLY A 158 10.91 -4.94 -13.07
C GLY A 158 11.42 -6.00 -12.08
N LYS A 159 11.65 -5.67 -10.80
CA LYS A 159 12.07 -6.63 -9.78
C LYS A 159 10.94 -6.95 -8.81
N ILE A 160 10.95 -8.17 -8.27
CA ILE A 160 10.10 -8.60 -7.16
C ILE A 160 11.00 -8.86 -5.95
N TYR A 161 10.73 -8.18 -4.84
CA TYR A 161 11.48 -8.34 -3.60
C TYR A 161 10.53 -8.70 -2.46
N ARG A 162 10.89 -9.70 -1.65
CA ARG A 162 10.12 -10.06 -0.45
C ARG A 162 10.74 -9.40 0.77
N GLN A 163 9.93 -8.63 1.50
CA GLN A 163 10.32 -7.96 2.73
C GLN A 163 9.56 -8.55 3.91
N ASN A 164 10.29 -9.13 4.85
CA ASN A 164 9.71 -9.54 6.12
C ASN A 164 9.34 -8.29 6.93
N VAL A 165 8.18 -8.33 7.55
CA VAL A 165 7.64 -7.23 8.34
C VAL A 165 7.06 -7.73 9.65
N THR A 166 7.10 -6.88 10.67
CA THR A 166 6.51 -7.17 11.97
C THR A 166 4.98 -7.26 11.84
N PRO A 167 4.34 -8.38 12.25
CA PRO A 167 2.89 -8.48 12.22
C PRO A 167 2.26 -7.48 13.19
N LEU A 168 1.23 -6.75 12.76
CA LEU A 168 0.41 -6.01 13.70
C LEU A 168 -0.64 -6.89 14.37
N ALA A 169 -0.95 -6.54 15.61
CA ALA A 169 -1.88 -7.29 16.44
C ALA A 169 -3.36 -7.18 16.01
N VAL A 170 -3.72 -6.18 15.19
CA VAL A 170 -5.12 -5.86 14.86
C VAL A 170 -5.30 -5.52 13.39
N SER A 171 -6.33 -6.10 12.76
CA SER A 171 -6.71 -5.76 11.39
C SER A 171 -7.68 -4.57 11.32
N ALA A 172 -7.72 -3.88 10.18
CA ALA A 172 -8.68 -2.78 9.94
C ALA A 172 -10.16 -3.24 10.08
N THR A 173 -10.45 -4.49 9.78
CA THR A 173 -11.80 -5.07 9.97
C THR A 173 -12.13 -5.19 11.44
N GLN A 174 -11.20 -5.68 12.27
CA GLN A 174 -11.36 -5.75 13.72
C GLN A 174 -11.51 -4.36 14.34
N LEU A 175 -10.70 -3.38 13.91
CA LEU A 175 -10.83 -1.99 14.39
C LEU A 175 -12.23 -1.42 14.12
N ARG A 176 -12.73 -1.54 12.89
CA ARG A 176 -14.08 -1.08 12.55
C ARG A 176 -15.17 -1.79 13.35
N GLN A 177 -15.00 -3.08 13.63
CA GLN A 177 -15.94 -3.82 14.45
C GLN A 177 -15.95 -3.33 15.90
N LEU A 178 -14.77 -3.09 16.49
CA LEU A 178 -14.65 -2.52 17.85
C LEU A 178 -15.32 -1.14 17.95
N ILE A 179 -15.10 -0.27 16.95
CA ILE A 179 -15.74 1.05 16.91
C ILE A 179 -17.26 0.91 16.84
N LYS A 180 -17.78 0.04 15.98
CA LYS A 180 -19.23 -0.23 15.86
C LYS A 180 -19.83 -0.76 17.15
N GLU A 181 -19.07 -1.50 17.94
CA GLU A 181 -19.47 -2.00 19.26
C GLU A 181 -19.33 -0.94 20.37
N GLY A 182 -18.98 0.30 20.04
CA GLY A 182 -18.76 1.37 21.01
C GLY A 182 -17.51 1.19 21.89
N LYS A 183 -16.59 0.29 21.49
CA LYS A 183 -15.34 0.03 22.22
C LYS A 183 -14.26 1.03 21.82
N SER A 184 -13.50 1.53 22.78
CA SER A 184 -12.38 2.43 22.52
C SER A 184 -11.26 1.68 21.78
N VAL A 185 -10.74 2.32 20.72
CA VAL A 185 -9.58 1.86 19.95
C VAL A 185 -8.40 2.84 20.06
N SER A 186 -8.43 3.77 21.02
CA SER A 186 -7.44 4.84 21.19
C SER A 186 -6.01 4.33 21.45
N SER A 187 -5.85 3.11 21.95
CA SER A 187 -4.55 2.46 22.13
C SER A 187 -4.04 1.74 20.87
N LEU A 188 -4.90 1.59 19.85
CA LEU A 188 -4.62 0.82 18.63
C LEU A 188 -4.38 1.69 17.39
N ILE A 189 -4.82 2.96 17.45
CA ILE A 189 -4.65 3.95 16.38
C ILE A 189 -4.21 5.29 16.99
N PRO A 190 -3.63 6.22 16.20
CA PRO A 190 -3.32 7.56 16.69
C PRO A 190 -4.55 8.25 17.30
N VAL A 191 -4.38 8.87 18.47
CA VAL A 191 -5.45 9.55 19.19
C VAL A 191 -6.18 10.55 18.29
N THR A 192 -5.46 11.32 17.49
CA THR A 192 -6.04 12.30 16.55
C THR A 192 -6.96 11.65 15.50
N VAL A 193 -6.67 10.42 15.08
CA VAL A 193 -7.53 9.64 14.17
C VAL A 193 -8.78 9.16 14.92
N TYR A 194 -8.61 8.69 16.15
CA TYR A 194 -9.73 8.26 16.99
C TYR A 194 -10.69 9.42 17.28
N ASP A 195 -10.17 10.58 17.68
CA ASP A 195 -10.97 11.78 17.95
C ASP A 195 -11.78 12.22 16.73
N GLU A 196 -11.16 12.19 15.54
CA GLU A 196 -11.85 12.51 14.28
C GLU A 196 -13.00 11.54 13.97
N ILE A 197 -12.78 10.23 14.21
CA ILE A 197 -13.80 9.20 14.04
C ILE A 197 -14.99 9.42 14.98
N VAL A 198 -14.71 9.70 16.26
CA VAL A 198 -15.74 9.92 17.29
C VAL A 198 -16.52 11.21 17.01
N THR A 199 -15.82 12.31 16.73
CA THR A 199 -16.43 13.62 16.45
C THR A 199 -17.41 13.58 15.29
N ASN A 200 -17.10 12.81 14.23
CA ASN A 200 -17.95 12.70 13.04
C ASN A 200 -18.89 11.49 13.07
N ASN A 201 -18.91 10.73 14.16
CA ASN A 201 -19.71 9.49 14.29
C ASN A 201 -19.44 8.49 13.15
N TRP A 202 -18.19 8.37 12.71
CA TRP A 202 -17.81 7.47 11.62
C TRP A 202 -17.67 6.02 12.10
N TYR A 203 -18.16 5.09 11.30
CA TYR A 203 -18.18 3.64 11.57
C TYR A 203 -19.09 3.19 12.73
N ALA A 204 -19.90 4.07 13.30
CA ALA A 204 -20.89 3.72 14.35
C ALA A 204 -22.13 3.02 13.76
#